data_66659945093a15c17ed84b905f4feefc
#
_entry.id   66659945093a15c17ed84b905f4feefc
#
_cell.length_a   1.000
_cell.length_b   1.000
_cell.length_c   1.000
_cell.angle_alpha   90.00
_cell.angle_beta   90.00
_cell.angle_gamma   90.00
#
_symmetry.space_group_name_H-M   'P 1'
#
loop_
_entity.id
_entity.type
_entity.pdbx_description
1 polymer ?
#
loop_
_entity_poly.entity_id
_entity_poly.type
_entity_poly.pdbx_seq_one_letter_code
_entity_poly.pdbx_strand_id
1 'polypeptide(L)'
;MKIEANHIYQGDCLDLMPGIADASVDAIICDLPYGVLNRNNRHAKWDRIIPFETLWAQYERIIKPNGVILLFGQGMFTSDLMQSNRKLWRYNLIWDKGRGTGFLNANRMPMRCHEDICVFYKSLPVYNPQMIPSSPLSRNHGKGKMNKLTNNCYGTFKPSPSVIADEKYPSSIIYFPKGHNTESWLHPTQKPVELLRYLIRTYTKMGGNFRQYDGKRDYLRGRHHGEATVYRHGKRTEVFCRGREAHQRG
;
A
#
# COMPACT_ATOMS: atom_id res chain seq x y z
N MET A 1 4.37 10.82 -24.60
CA MET A 1 4.06 12.03 -23.78
C MET A 1 4.99 12.01 -22.59
N LYS A 2 5.65 13.14 -22.28
CA LYS A 2 6.50 13.25 -21.08
C LYS A 2 5.61 13.45 -19.86
N ILE A 3 5.78 12.62 -18.83
CA ILE A 3 5.04 12.74 -17.57
C ILE A 3 5.78 13.71 -16.65
N GLU A 4 5.09 14.75 -16.22
CA GLU A 4 5.62 15.76 -15.32
C GLU A 4 5.21 15.49 -13.89
N ALA A 5 6.05 15.90 -12.98
CA ALA A 5 5.81 15.73 -11.55
C ALA A 5 4.75 16.73 -11.03
N ASN A 6 4.03 16.36 -9.97
CA ASN A 6 2.93 17.11 -9.34
C ASN A 6 1.70 17.31 -10.25
N HIS A 7 1.56 16.47 -11.26
CA HIS A 7 0.38 16.44 -12.12
C HIS A 7 -0.36 15.11 -11.99
N ILE A 8 -1.68 15.18 -12.14
CA ILE A 8 -2.56 14.01 -12.19
C ILE A 8 -2.85 13.73 -13.65
N TYR A 9 -2.56 12.52 -14.07
CA TYR A 9 -2.83 12.05 -15.43
C TYR A 9 -3.95 11.03 -15.39
N GLN A 10 -4.95 11.23 -16.24
CA GLN A 10 -6.05 10.28 -16.41
C GLN A 10 -5.80 9.44 -17.66
N GLY A 11 -5.78 8.11 -17.52
CA GLY A 11 -5.58 7.20 -18.63
C GLY A 11 -5.18 5.81 -18.18
N ASP A 12 -4.91 4.93 -19.15
CA ASP A 12 -4.34 3.63 -18.87
C ASP A 12 -2.93 3.78 -18.32
N CYS A 13 -2.66 3.17 -17.18
CA CYS A 13 -1.33 3.24 -16.57
C CYS A 13 -0.26 2.64 -17.50
N LEU A 14 -0.58 1.62 -18.30
CA LEU A 14 0.35 1.03 -19.27
C LEU A 14 0.68 1.99 -20.43
N ASP A 15 -0.25 2.90 -20.80
CA ASP A 15 -0.02 3.93 -21.81
C ASP A 15 0.74 5.14 -21.23
N LEU A 16 0.56 5.42 -19.93
CA LEU A 16 1.16 6.57 -19.26
C LEU A 16 2.58 6.28 -18.76
N MET A 17 2.82 5.11 -18.17
CA MET A 17 4.12 4.77 -17.59
C MET A 17 5.32 4.87 -18.54
N PRO A 18 5.21 4.59 -19.85
CA PRO A 18 6.33 4.83 -20.79
C PRO A 18 6.83 6.28 -20.80
N GLY A 19 6.00 7.25 -20.41
CA GLY A 19 6.40 8.66 -20.27
C GLY A 19 7.18 8.99 -18.99
N ILE A 20 7.35 8.03 -18.08
CA ILE A 20 8.11 8.18 -16.83
C ILE A 20 9.54 7.69 -17.07
N ALA A 21 10.52 8.48 -16.62
CA ALA A 21 11.94 8.14 -16.77
C ALA A 21 12.31 6.89 -15.97
N ASP A 22 13.29 6.12 -16.45
CA ASP A 22 13.82 4.93 -15.80
C ASP A 22 14.42 5.28 -14.44
N ALA A 23 14.26 4.39 -13.47
CA ALA A 23 14.80 4.50 -12.12
C ALA A 23 14.56 5.88 -11.45
N SER A 24 13.39 6.49 -11.71
CA SER A 24 13.05 7.84 -11.22
C SER A 24 12.05 7.85 -10.07
N VAL A 25 11.34 6.75 -9.84
CA VAL A 25 10.24 6.65 -8.86
C VAL A 25 10.75 6.09 -7.53
N ASP A 26 10.45 6.75 -6.42
CA ASP A 26 10.84 6.31 -5.07
C ASP A 26 9.86 5.28 -4.50
N ALA A 27 8.57 5.45 -4.77
CA ALA A 27 7.52 4.54 -4.32
C ALA A 27 6.39 4.40 -5.35
N ILE A 28 5.88 3.19 -5.53
CA ILE A 28 4.66 2.88 -6.29
C ILE A 28 3.64 2.35 -5.28
N ILE A 29 2.47 2.99 -5.20
CA ILE A 29 1.38 2.58 -4.30
C ILE A 29 0.13 2.43 -5.16
N CYS A 30 -0.34 1.19 -5.34
CA CYS A 30 -1.42 0.93 -6.29
C CYS A 30 -2.53 0.05 -5.73
N ASP A 31 -3.76 0.47 -6.01
CA ASP A 31 -5.00 -0.29 -5.82
C ASP A 31 -5.45 -0.79 -7.19
N LEU A 32 -4.90 -1.93 -7.61
CA LEU A 32 -5.17 -2.53 -8.92
C LEU A 32 -6.60 -3.10 -8.98
N PRO A 33 -7.19 -3.29 -10.16
CA PRO A 33 -8.45 -4.00 -10.30
C PRO A 33 -8.26 -5.49 -9.99
N TYR A 34 -9.11 -6.04 -9.11
CA TYR A 34 -9.00 -7.43 -8.62
C TYR A 34 -9.72 -8.46 -9.51
N GLY A 35 -10.53 -8.02 -10.48
CA GLY A 35 -11.30 -8.90 -11.36
C GLY A 35 -12.46 -9.63 -10.68
N VAL A 36 -12.93 -9.16 -9.53
CA VAL A 36 -13.97 -9.84 -8.74
C VAL A 36 -15.35 -9.21 -8.89
N LEU A 37 -15.42 -7.91 -9.22
CA LEU A 37 -16.68 -7.18 -9.32
C LEU A 37 -17.36 -7.34 -10.69
N ASN A 38 -16.60 -7.63 -11.73
CA ASN A 38 -17.10 -7.71 -13.11
C ASN A 38 -17.88 -8.99 -13.42
N ARG A 39 -17.77 -10.04 -12.60
CA ARG A 39 -18.35 -11.37 -12.86
C ARG A 39 -19.86 -11.35 -13.03
N ASN A 40 -20.57 -10.51 -12.24
CA ASN A 40 -22.03 -10.43 -12.24
C ASN A 40 -22.57 -8.98 -12.31
N ASN A 41 -21.71 -8.01 -12.61
CA ASN A 41 -22.10 -6.60 -12.59
C ASN A 41 -21.71 -5.90 -13.88
N ARG A 42 -22.69 -5.58 -14.71
CA ARG A 42 -22.48 -4.86 -15.98
C ARG A 42 -21.85 -3.47 -15.79
N HIS A 43 -22.02 -2.88 -14.61
CA HIS A 43 -21.45 -1.56 -14.27
C HIS A 43 -19.99 -1.64 -13.79
N ALA A 44 -19.46 -2.83 -13.53
CA ALA A 44 -18.09 -3.05 -13.09
C ALA A 44 -17.19 -3.67 -14.17
N LYS A 45 -17.43 -3.37 -15.44
CA LYS A 45 -16.62 -3.85 -16.58
C LYS A 45 -15.15 -3.41 -16.49
N TRP A 46 -14.88 -2.36 -15.75
CA TRP A 46 -13.55 -1.80 -15.49
C TRP A 46 -12.69 -2.70 -14.58
N ASP A 47 -13.29 -3.55 -13.74
CA ASP A 47 -12.57 -4.41 -12.81
C ASP A 47 -11.97 -5.63 -13.55
N ARG A 48 -11.01 -5.37 -14.43
CA ARG A 48 -10.24 -6.38 -15.17
C ARG A 48 -8.81 -6.36 -14.70
N ILE A 49 -8.29 -7.54 -14.37
CA ILE A 49 -6.89 -7.71 -13.97
C ILE A 49 -5.98 -7.21 -15.10
N ILE A 50 -5.06 -6.33 -14.74
CA ILE A 50 -4.02 -5.85 -15.66
C ILE A 50 -3.02 -6.99 -15.87
N PRO A 51 -2.57 -7.27 -17.13
CA PRO A 51 -1.57 -8.30 -17.38
C PRO A 51 -0.29 -8.04 -16.58
N PHE A 52 0.04 -8.96 -15.69
CA PHE A 52 1.16 -8.78 -14.76
C PHE A 52 2.51 -8.63 -15.45
N GLU A 53 2.75 -9.36 -16.50
CA GLU A 53 4.01 -9.28 -17.25
C GLU A 53 4.28 -7.86 -17.74
N THR A 54 3.31 -7.24 -18.41
CA THR A 54 3.42 -5.87 -18.92
C THR A 54 3.52 -4.87 -17.79
N LEU A 55 2.76 -5.08 -16.71
CA LEU A 55 2.78 -4.22 -15.52
C LEU A 55 4.16 -4.23 -14.85
N TRP A 56 4.71 -5.42 -14.61
CA TRP A 56 6.02 -5.57 -13.98
C TRP A 56 7.16 -5.03 -14.84
N ALA A 57 7.09 -5.19 -16.17
CA ALA A 57 8.07 -4.58 -17.08
C ALA A 57 8.17 -3.06 -16.85
N GLN A 58 7.03 -2.38 -16.69
CA GLN A 58 7.02 -0.94 -16.42
C GLN A 58 7.42 -0.61 -14.98
N TYR A 59 6.88 -1.31 -13.98
CA TYR A 59 7.22 -1.06 -12.58
C TYR A 59 8.71 -1.24 -12.31
N GLU A 60 9.31 -2.32 -12.81
CA GLU A 60 10.74 -2.59 -12.62
C GLU A 60 11.64 -1.60 -13.36
N ARG A 61 11.18 -1.02 -14.46
CA ARG A 61 11.90 0.00 -15.22
C ARG A 61 11.91 1.34 -14.47
N ILE A 62 10.74 1.80 -14.01
CA ILE A 62 10.60 3.15 -13.43
C ILE A 62 11.02 3.23 -11.97
N ILE A 63 10.94 2.13 -11.20
CA ILE A 63 11.27 2.14 -9.77
C ILE A 63 12.79 2.27 -9.56
N LYS A 64 13.20 3.10 -8.60
CA LYS A 64 14.60 3.17 -8.18
C LYS A 64 15.09 1.85 -7.59
N PRO A 65 16.40 1.56 -7.62
CA PRO A 65 16.95 0.31 -7.04
C PRO A 65 16.54 0.07 -5.58
N ASN A 66 16.45 1.14 -4.79
CA ASN A 66 16.00 1.13 -3.39
C ASN A 66 14.58 1.69 -3.20
N GLY A 67 13.78 1.71 -4.26
CA GLY A 67 12.38 2.07 -4.20
C GLY A 67 11.50 0.90 -3.76
N VAL A 68 10.26 1.18 -3.39
CA VAL A 68 9.28 0.20 -2.91
C VAL A 68 8.05 0.19 -3.80
N ILE A 69 7.44 -0.98 -3.96
CA ILE A 69 6.17 -1.16 -4.65
C ILE A 69 5.19 -1.78 -3.65
N LEU A 70 4.08 -1.10 -3.42
CA LEU A 70 3.03 -1.46 -2.46
C LEU A 70 1.73 -1.69 -3.24
N LEU A 71 1.28 -2.95 -3.31
CA LEU A 71 0.09 -3.33 -4.06
C LEU A 71 -0.99 -3.84 -3.12
N PHE A 72 -2.16 -3.21 -3.17
CA PHE A 72 -3.32 -3.69 -2.42
C PHE A 72 -3.88 -4.95 -3.07
N GLY A 73 -4.29 -5.90 -2.23
CA GLY A 73 -4.87 -7.17 -2.67
C GLY A 73 -5.85 -7.73 -1.67
N GLN A 74 -6.69 -8.66 -2.14
CA GLN A 74 -7.60 -9.41 -1.28
C GLN A 74 -7.87 -10.80 -1.86
N GLY A 75 -7.87 -11.81 -0.99
CA GLY A 75 -8.18 -13.19 -1.37
C GLY A 75 -7.20 -13.77 -2.40
N MET A 76 -7.72 -14.42 -3.44
CA MET A 76 -6.88 -15.02 -4.49
C MET A 76 -6.01 -14.00 -5.22
N PHE A 77 -6.52 -12.77 -5.42
CA PHE A 77 -5.72 -11.72 -6.07
C PHE A 77 -4.43 -11.39 -5.30
N THR A 78 -4.43 -11.46 -3.97
CA THR A 78 -3.20 -11.35 -3.17
C THR A 78 -2.20 -12.45 -3.54
N SER A 79 -2.66 -13.68 -3.68
CA SER A 79 -1.81 -14.81 -4.09
C SER A 79 -1.27 -14.61 -5.51
N ASP A 80 -2.12 -14.15 -6.43
CA ASP A 80 -1.71 -13.87 -7.81
C ASP A 80 -0.64 -12.76 -7.86
N LEU A 81 -0.78 -11.69 -7.06
CA LEU A 81 0.23 -10.64 -6.92
C LEU A 81 1.56 -11.20 -6.43
N MET A 82 1.55 -11.98 -5.35
CA MET A 82 2.78 -12.58 -4.81
C MET A 82 3.46 -13.51 -5.82
N GLN A 83 2.67 -14.31 -6.52
CA GLN A 83 3.17 -15.24 -7.55
C GLN A 83 3.71 -14.51 -8.78
N SER A 84 3.09 -13.40 -9.17
CA SER A 84 3.44 -12.66 -10.38
C SER A 84 4.87 -12.09 -10.35
N ASN A 85 5.43 -11.83 -9.15
CA ASN A 85 6.83 -11.44 -9.01
C ASN A 85 7.41 -11.92 -7.67
N ARG A 86 7.57 -13.22 -7.52
CA ARG A 86 8.14 -13.87 -6.31
C ARG A 86 9.55 -13.36 -5.99
N LYS A 87 10.30 -12.96 -7.01
CA LYS A 87 11.68 -12.46 -6.83
C LYS A 87 11.72 -11.13 -6.07
N LEU A 88 10.75 -10.26 -6.29
CA LEU A 88 10.68 -8.95 -5.65
C LEU A 88 9.81 -8.95 -4.41
N TRP A 89 8.85 -9.87 -4.28
CA TRP A 89 8.00 -9.96 -3.09
C TRP A 89 8.81 -10.24 -1.83
N ARG A 90 8.46 -9.57 -0.74
CA ARG A 90 9.16 -9.67 0.55
C ARG A 90 8.24 -10.08 1.69
N TYR A 91 7.14 -9.37 1.88
CA TYR A 91 6.16 -9.61 2.93
C TYR A 91 4.85 -8.89 2.62
N ASN A 92 3.83 -9.16 3.44
CA ASN A 92 2.58 -8.42 3.40
C ASN A 92 2.39 -7.63 4.69
N LEU A 93 1.80 -6.44 4.56
CA LEU A 93 1.11 -5.77 5.65
C LEU A 93 -0.37 -6.13 5.56
N ILE A 94 -1.01 -6.29 6.71
CA ILE A 94 -2.44 -6.53 6.81
C ILE A 94 -3.11 -5.23 7.25
N TRP A 95 -3.87 -4.64 6.36
CA TRP A 95 -4.66 -3.47 6.70
C TRP A 95 -5.98 -3.90 7.34
N ASP A 96 -6.11 -3.72 8.66
CA ASP A 96 -7.36 -3.87 9.38
C ASP A 96 -8.23 -2.62 9.18
N LYS A 97 -9.41 -2.83 8.60
CA LYS A 97 -10.39 -1.77 8.27
C LYS A 97 -11.28 -1.40 9.45
N GLY A 98 -11.20 -2.12 10.56
CA GLY A 98 -12.08 -1.97 11.73
C GLY A 98 -13.54 -2.36 11.49
N ARG A 99 -13.94 -2.65 10.26
CA ARG A 99 -15.29 -3.08 9.88
C ARG A 99 -15.26 -4.19 8.85
N GLY A 100 -16.13 -5.15 9.08
CA GLY A 100 -16.36 -6.22 8.13
C GLY A 100 -17.13 -5.75 6.89
N THR A 101 -16.76 -6.30 5.75
CA THR A 101 -17.48 -6.19 4.48
C THR A 101 -18.00 -7.56 4.06
N GLY A 102 -19.03 -7.59 3.19
CA GLY A 102 -19.63 -8.85 2.73
C GLY A 102 -20.79 -9.33 3.61
N PHE A 103 -21.54 -8.41 4.22
CA PHE A 103 -22.66 -8.69 5.14
C PHE A 103 -23.73 -9.62 4.54
N LEU A 104 -23.93 -9.61 3.22
CA LEU A 104 -24.89 -10.49 2.54
C LEU A 104 -24.55 -11.99 2.70
N ASN A 105 -23.31 -12.31 3.04
CA ASN A 105 -22.84 -13.67 3.27
C ASN A 105 -22.47 -13.94 4.74
N ALA A 106 -22.84 -13.06 5.66
CA ALA A 106 -22.43 -13.16 7.07
C ALA A 106 -22.96 -14.41 7.78
N ASN A 107 -24.03 -15.02 7.26
CA ASN A 107 -24.56 -16.30 7.73
C ASN A 107 -23.87 -17.55 7.14
N ARG A 108 -22.92 -17.37 6.22
CA ARG A 108 -22.21 -18.46 5.52
C ARG A 108 -20.71 -18.43 5.73
N MET A 109 -20.15 -17.25 5.97
CA MET A 109 -18.73 -17.05 6.17
C MET A 109 -18.46 -15.77 6.99
N PRO A 110 -17.31 -15.67 7.66
CA PRO A 110 -16.93 -14.47 8.38
C PRO A 110 -16.86 -13.26 7.44
N MET A 111 -17.27 -12.09 7.94
CA MET A 111 -17.08 -10.82 7.23
C MET A 111 -15.60 -10.47 7.11
N ARG A 112 -15.19 -9.94 5.98
CA ARG A 112 -13.80 -9.56 5.71
C ARG A 112 -13.49 -8.20 6.31
N CYS A 113 -12.62 -8.19 7.33
CA CYS A 113 -12.22 -6.99 8.05
C CYS A 113 -10.90 -6.40 7.56
N HIS A 114 -10.18 -7.08 6.67
CA HIS A 114 -8.85 -6.68 6.24
C HIS A 114 -8.68 -6.72 4.72
N GLU A 115 -7.60 -6.08 4.28
CA GLU A 115 -6.99 -6.23 2.96
C GLU A 115 -5.48 -6.40 3.14
N ASP A 116 -4.85 -7.07 2.18
CA ASP A 116 -3.40 -7.21 2.14
C ASP A 116 -2.76 -6.01 1.43
N ILE A 117 -1.53 -5.69 1.83
CA ILE A 117 -0.65 -4.78 1.09
C ILE A 117 0.63 -5.56 0.83
N CYS A 118 0.79 -6.05 -0.39
CA CYS A 118 1.97 -6.79 -0.80
C CYS A 118 3.14 -5.83 -1.02
N VAL A 119 4.26 -6.10 -0.36
CA VAL A 119 5.46 -5.26 -0.37
C VAL A 119 6.53 -5.91 -1.25
N PHE A 120 6.96 -5.18 -2.29
CA PHE A 120 7.97 -5.61 -3.23
C PHE A 120 9.11 -4.60 -3.30
N TYR A 121 10.35 -5.09 -3.39
CA TYR A 121 11.52 -4.26 -3.67
C TYR A 121 12.71 -5.09 -4.17
N LYS A 122 13.62 -4.42 -4.90
CA LYS A 122 14.88 -5.02 -5.39
C LYS A 122 15.92 -5.06 -4.28
N SER A 123 16.27 -3.89 -3.76
CA SER A 123 17.18 -3.69 -2.65
C SER A 123 16.43 -3.09 -1.46
N LEU A 124 16.97 -3.23 -0.26
CA LEU A 124 16.33 -2.72 0.95
C LEU A 124 15.95 -1.24 0.79
N PRO A 125 14.65 -0.90 0.86
CA PRO A 125 14.19 0.48 0.72
C PRO A 125 14.48 1.28 1.98
N VAL A 126 14.21 2.58 1.91
CA VAL A 126 14.08 3.39 3.12
C VAL A 126 12.99 2.79 4.00
N TYR A 127 13.29 2.61 5.28
CA TYR A 127 12.32 2.15 6.26
C TYR A 127 12.36 3.07 7.49
N ASN A 128 11.30 3.80 7.71
CA ASN A 128 11.11 4.66 8.88
C ASN A 128 9.98 4.05 9.72
N PRO A 129 10.29 3.25 10.75
CA PRO A 129 9.28 2.64 11.58
C PRO A 129 8.43 3.73 12.26
N GLN A 130 7.13 3.67 12.07
CA GLN A 130 6.20 4.55 12.77
C GLN A 130 5.94 3.95 14.14
N MET A 131 6.76 4.35 15.12
CA MET A 131 6.71 3.82 16.48
C MET A 131 5.34 4.02 17.11
N ILE A 132 4.91 3.04 17.89
CA ILE A 132 3.61 3.06 18.56
C ILE A 132 3.81 3.00 20.09
N PRO A 133 2.97 3.67 20.89
CA PRO A 133 3.07 3.62 22.35
C PRO A 133 3.04 2.17 22.87
N SER A 134 3.91 1.86 23.81
CA SER A 134 3.88 0.58 24.52
C SER A 134 2.73 0.55 25.50
N SER A 135 2.02 -0.60 25.58
CA SER A 135 0.98 -0.75 26.58
C SER A 135 1.59 -0.76 28.00
N PRO A 136 0.85 -0.26 29.03
CA PRO A 136 1.32 -0.33 30.43
C PRO A 136 1.67 -1.75 30.89
N LEU A 137 0.98 -2.77 30.37
CA LEU A 137 1.23 -4.18 30.68
C LEU A 137 2.55 -4.67 30.12
N SER A 138 2.97 -4.23 28.93
CA SER A 138 4.25 -4.63 28.36
C SER A 138 5.43 -3.97 29.05
N ARG A 139 5.22 -2.81 29.71
CA ARG A 139 6.26 -2.13 30.50
C ARG A 139 6.67 -2.90 31.76
N ASN A 140 5.82 -3.77 32.29
CA ASN A 140 6.06 -4.53 33.51
C ASN A 140 6.77 -5.87 33.29
N HIS A 141 6.82 -6.40 32.07
CA HIS A 141 7.39 -7.71 31.78
C HIS A 141 8.91 -7.73 31.55
N GLY A 142 9.56 -6.59 31.48
CA GLY A 142 10.95 -6.44 31.04
C GLY A 142 11.98 -6.11 32.10
N LYS A 143 11.61 -5.93 33.37
CA LYS A 143 12.59 -5.54 34.40
C LYS A 143 13.58 -6.67 34.69
N GLY A 144 14.77 -6.56 34.11
CA GLY A 144 15.96 -7.28 34.57
C GLY A 144 16.09 -8.75 34.16
N LYS A 145 15.21 -9.30 33.35
CA LYS A 145 15.37 -10.68 32.84
C LYS A 145 16.08 -10.67 31.50
N MET A 146 17.29 -11.22 31.47
CA MET A 146 17.90 -11.61 30.20
C MET A 146 17.04 -12.72 29.57
N ASN A 147 16.49 -12.46 28.40
CA ASN A 147 15.86 -13.51 27.61
C ASN A 147 16.93 -14.53 27.19
N LYS A 148 17.02 -15.65 27.88
CA LYS A 148 17.73 -16.81 27.37
C LYS A 148 16.91 -17.36 26.22
N LEU A 149 17.28 -17.02 25.01
CA LEU A 149 16.72 -17.66 23.83
C LEU A 149 17.30 -19.06 23.73
N THR A 150 16.47 -20.03 24.06
CA THR A 150 16.84 -21.45 24.15
C THR A 150 16.58 -22.21 22.85
N ASN A 151 16.12 -21.54 21.78
CA ASN A 151 15.89 -22.22 20.51
C ASN A 151 16.93 -21.82 19.44
N ASN A 152 17.44 -22.79 18.73
CA ASN A 152 18.44 -22.61 17.67
C ASN A 152 17.84 -22.08 16.34
N CYS A 153 16.56 -21.70 16.30
CA CYS A 153 15.88 -21.30 15.09
C CYS A 153 16.30 -19.91 14.57
N TYR A 154 16.87 -19.07 15.42
CA TYR A 154 17.20 -17.68 15.07
C TYR A 154 18.71 -17.44 14.84
N GLY A 155 19.50 -18.50 14.76
CA GLY A 155 20.97 -18.38 14.63
C GLY A 155 21.61 -17.80 15.88
N THR A 156 22.86 -17.38 15.75
CA THR A 156 23.65 -16.83 16.86
C THR A 156 23.40 -15.32 16.97
N PHE A 157 22.77 -14.87 18.03
CA PHE A 157 22.69 -13.44 18.35
C PHE A 157 23.11 -13.20 19.80
N LYS A 158 23.67 -12.01 20.07
CA LYS A 158 24.03 -11.62 21.42
C LYS A 158 22.77 -11.20 22.17
N PRO A 159 22.44 -11.84 23.31
CA PRO A 159 21.34 -11.39 24.15
C PRO A 159 21.58 -9.94 24.56
N SER A 160 20.61 -9.07 24.34
CA SER A 160 20.61 -7.73 24.89
C SER A 160 19.63 -7.66 26.06
N PRO A 161 19.91 -6.86 27.11
CA PRO A 161 18.93 -6.65 28.15
C PRO A 161 17.65 -6.07 27.55
N SER A 162 16.49 -6.55 28.00
CA SER A 162 15.20 -6.00 27.59
C SER A 162 15.10 -4.55 28.07
N VAL A 163 15.07 -3.62 27.11
CA VAL A 163 14.84 -2.21 27.40
C VAL A 163 13.34 -1.97 27.49
N ILE A 164 12.91 -1.39 28.61
CA ILE A 164 11.54 -0.89 28.72
C ILE A 164 11.49 0.40 27.91
N ALA A 165 10.90 0.34 26.75
CA ALA A 165 10.69 1.50 25.93
C ALA A 165 9.24 1.98 26.05
N ASP A 166 9.05 3.30 26.07
CA ASP A 166 7.72 3.92 26.01
C ASP A 166 7.04 3.68 24.66
N GLU A 167 7.83 3.30 23.66
CA GLU A 167 7.39 3.00 22.31
C GLU A 167 7.90 1.62 21.87
N LYS A 168 7.14 0.99 20.97
CA LYS A 168 7.49 -0.28 20.34
C LYS A 168 7.44 -0.16 18.82
N TYR A 169 8.18 -1.02 18.14
CA TYR A 169 8.11 -1.15 16.70
C TYR A 169 6.70 -1.52 16.23
N PRO A 170 6.27 -1.01 15.06
CA PRO A 170 4.99 -1.35 14.48
C PRO A 170 4.93 -2.84 14.11
N SER A 171 3.72 -3.39 14.13
CA SER A 171 3.45 -4.75 13.66
C SER A 171 3.10 -4.77 12.16
N SER A 172 3.06 -5.97 11.58
CA SER A 172 2.57 -6.16 10.21
C SER A 172 1.06 -5.96 10.07
N ILE A 173 0.30 -5.92 11.17
CA ILE A 173 -1.13 -5.58 11.18
C ILE A 173 -1.24 -4.11 11.53
N ILE A 174 -1.78 -3.33 10.60
CA ILE A 174 -1.94 -1.88 10.72
C ILE A 174 -3.42 -1.52 10.73
N TYR A 175 -3.83 -0.72 11.70
CA TYR A 175 -5.23 -0.36 11.89
C TYR A 175 -5.52 1.05 11.35
N PHE A 176 -6.34 1.12 10.31
CA PHE A 176 -6.84 2.37 9.74
C PHE A 176 -8.32 2.20 9.42
N PRO A 177 -9.21 2.66 10.30
CA PRO A 177 -10.64 2.44 10.12
C PRO A 177 -11.11 3.07 8.81
N LYS A 178 -11.91 2.33 8.07
CA LYS A 178 -12.64 2.86 6.93
C LYS A 178 -13.76 3.74 7.48
N GLY A 179 -13.59 5.07 7.39
CA GLY A 179 -14.49 6.05 7.97
C GLY A 179 -15.94 5.92 7.51
N HIS A 180 -16.85 6.41 8.35
CA HIS A 180 -18.29 6.45 8.07
C HIS A 180 -18.76 7.69 7.34
N ASN A 181 -17.90 8.69 7.18
CA ASN A 181 -18.36 10.02 6.82
C ASN A 181 -18.66 10.13 5.34
N THR A 182 -19.91 10.25 5.05
CA THR A 182 -20.50 10.43 3.71
C THR A 182 -20.02 11.69 3.00
N GLU A 183 -19.61 12.71 3.74
CA GLU A 183 -19.23 14.01 3.16
C GLU A 183 -17.83 14.05 2.51
N SER A 184 -16.95 13.10 2.83
CA SER A 184 -15.58 13.06 2.31
C SER A 184 -15.27 11.90 1.36
N TRP A 185 -16.20 10.98 1.15
CA TRP A 185 -16.03 9.81 0.30
C TRP A 185 -16.51 10.09 -1.11
N LEU A 186 -15.57 10.21 -2.03
CA LEU A 186 -15.86 10.42 -3.45
C LEU A 186 -16.07 9.10 -4.20
N HIS A 187 -15.62 7.98 -3.61
CA HIS A 187 -15.76 6.66 -4.22
C HIS A 187 -15.88 5.54 -3.16
N PRO A 188 -16.75 4.53 -3.36
CA PRO A 188 -16.98 3.45 -2.39
C PRO A 188 -15.76 2.62 -2.03
N THR A 189 -14.79 2.50 -2.93
CA THR A 189 -13.55 1.72 -2.76
C THR A 189 -12.33 2.57 -2.39
N GLN A 190 -12.52 3.86 -2.09
CA GLN A 190 -11.42 4.77 -1.73
C GLN A 190 -10.64 4.25 -0.51
N LYS A 191 -9.31 4.30 -0.60
CA LYS A 191 -8.43 3.97 0.53
C LYS A 191 -8.36 5.17 1.50
N PRO A 192 -8.24 4.93 2.82
CA PRO A 192 -8.07 6.00 3.79
C PRO A 192 -6.81 6.82 3.53
N VAL A 193 -6.92 8.13 3.58
CA VAL A 193 -5.78 9.04 3.38
C VAL A 193 -4.67 8.79 4.41
N GLU A 194 -5.05 8.54 5.66
CA GLU A 194 -4.08 8.29 6.74
C GLU A 194 -3.30 6.99 6.52
N LEU A 195 -3.92 5.96 5.93
CA LEU A 195 -3.21 4.75 5.52
C LEU A 195 -2.13 5.07 4.47
N LEU A 196 -2.48 5.84 3.44
CA LEU A 196 -1.51 6.22 2.40
C LEU A 196 -0.38 7.08 2.97
N ARG A 197 -0.70 8.03 3.85
CA ARG A 197 0.30 8.83 4.58
C ARG A 197 1.25 7.96 5.40
N TYR A 198 0.71 6.97 6.11
CA TYR A 198 1.51 6.02 6.87
C TYR A 198 2.48 5.26 5.98
N LEU A 199 2.02 4.71 4.86
CA LEU A 199 2.84 3.97 3.91
C LEU A 199 3.95 4.85 3.31
N ILE A 200 3.62 6.07 2.88
CA ILE A 200 4.59 7.03 2.35
C ILE A 200 5.65 7.37 3.40
N ARG A 201 5.25 7.71 4.62
CA ARG A 201 6.18 8.03 5.72
C ARG A 201 7.10 6.85 6.05
N THR A 202 6.57 5.64 6.01
CA THR A 202 7.31 4.43 6.33
C THR A 202 8.38 4.12 5.29
N TYR A 203 8.09 4.28 4.00
CA TYR A 203 8.94 3.76 2.94
C TYR A 203 9.65 4.83 2.09
N THR A 204 9.49 6.09 2.41
CA THR A 204 10.20 7.17 1.71
C THR A 204 11.00 8.04 2.68
N LYS A 205 12.08 8.67 2.20
CA LYS A 205 12.84 9.60 3.02
C LYS A 205 11.98 10.80 3.39
N MET A 206 11.78 11.06 4.66
CA MET A 206 11.14 12.27 5.16
C MET A 206 12.07 13.46 4.95
N GLY A 207 11.77 14.33 4.02
CA GLY A 207 12.53 15.56 3.79
C GLY A 207 11.60 16.66 3.30
N GLY A 208 11.41 17.67 4.12
CA GLY A 208 10.59 18.85 3.82
C GLY A 208 9.15 18.70 4.31
N ASN A 209 8.60 19.80 4.78
CA ASN A 209 7.30 19.99 5.40
C ASN A 209 6.16 19.16 4.83
N PHE A 210 5.96 17.96 5.36
CA PHE A 210 4.78 17.12 5.13
C PHE A 210 3.46 17.78 5.61
N ARG A 211 3.54 18.99 6.18
CA ARG A 211 2.37 19.79 6.58
C ARG A 211 1.45 20.14 5.42
N GLN A 212 1.94 20.06 4.17
CA GLN A 212 1.22 20.50 2.98
C GLN A 212 0.72 19.38 2.07
N TYR A 213 1.00 18.11 2.43
CA TYR A 213 0.36 16.99 1.76
C TYR A 213 -1.08 16.88 2.28
N ASP A 214 -1.96 17.72 1.76
CA ASP A 214 -3.39 17.56 1.89
C ASP A 214 -3.84 16.43 0.95
N GLY A 215 -3.50 15.19 1.35
CA GLY A 215 -3.86 13.99 0.62
C GLY A 215 -5.35 13.88 0.30
N LYS A 216 -6.15 14.75 0.89
CA LYS A 216 -7.58 14.91 0.61
C LYS A 216 -7.81 15.58 -0.74
N ARG A 217 -7.07 16.64 -1.09
CA ARG A 217 -7.28 17.38 -2.35
C ARG A 217 -6.72 16.64 -3.55
N ASP A 218 -5.57 16.05 -3.41
CA ASP A 218 -4.83 15.49 -4.55
C ASP A 218 -5.25 14.06 -4.88
N TYR A 219 -5.50 13.24 -3.85
CA TYR A 219 -6.12 11.92 -4.02
C TYR A 219 -7.61 12.01 -4.42
N LEU A 220 -8.28 13.10 -4.06
CA LEU A 220 -9.71 13.32 -4.31
C LEU A 220 -10.00 13.99 -5.66
N ARG A 221 -9.02 14.62 -6.31
CA ARG A 221 -9.17 15.18 -7.67
C ARG A 221 -9.22 14.10 -8.74
N GLY A 222 -8.63 12.93 -8.49
CA GLY A 222 -8.79 11.74 -9.32
C GLY A 222 -10.19 11.15 -9.23
N ARG A 223 -11.19 11.84 -9.74
CA ARG A 223 -12.60 11.41 -9.67
C ARG A 223 -12.96 10.28 -10.62
N HIS A 224 -12.15 9.98 -11.59
CA HIS A 224 -12.54 9.06 -12.69
C HIS A 224 -11.38 8.17 -13.13
N HIS A 225 -11.54 6.87 -12.99
CA HIS A 225 -11.23 5.78 -13.91
C HIS A 225 -9.80 5.61 -14.44
N GLY A 226 -9.07 4.64 -13.91
CA GLY A 226 -7.83 4.15 -14.52
C GLY A 226 -6.65 5.14 -14.47
N GLU A 227 -6.51 5.87 -13.37
CA GLU A 227 -5.56 6.98 -13.28
C GLU A 227 -4.21 6.54 -12.72
N ALA A 228 -3.14 6.93 -13.40
CA ALA A 228 -1.81 6.99 -12.80
C ALA A 228 -1.57 8.42 -12.29
N THR A 229 -1.39 8.57 -11.00
CA THR A 229 -1.02 9.85 -10.41
C THR A 229 0.45 9.84 -10.09
N VAL A 230 1.20 10.75 -10.70
CA VAL A 230 2.63 10.89 -10.48
C VAL A 230 2.86 12.11 -9.61
N TYR A 231 3.38 11.88 -8.41
CA TYR A 231 3.76 12.95 -7.49
C TYR A 231 5.26 13.14 -7.47
N ARG A 232 5.68 14.41 -7.45
CA ARG A 232 7.06 14.77 -7.15
C ARG A 232 7.08 15.80 -6.04
N HIS A 233 7.75 15.48 -4.94
CA HIS A 233 8.05 16.45 -3.89
C HIS A 233 9.55 16.68 -3.83
N GLY A 234 10.01 17.84 -4.29
CA GLY A 234 11.43 18.13 -4.45
C GLY A 234 12.10 17.19 -5.47
N LYS A 235 13.04 16.34 -5.01
CA LYS A 235 13.75 15.35 -5.86
C LYS A 235 13.08 13.96 -5.89
N ARG A 236 11.83 13.81 -5.44
CA ARG A 236 11.17 12.49 -5.28
C ARG A 236 9.96 12.34 -6.15
N THR A 237 9.74 11.13 -6.60
CA THR A 237 8.61 10.77 -7.47
C THR A 237 7.88 9.55 -6.90
N GLU A 238 6.58 9.66 -6.73
CA GLU A 238 5.69 8.59 -6.29
C GLU A 238 4.61 8.38 -7.34
N VAL A 239 4.24 7.13 -7.58
CA VAL A 239 3.21 6.78 -8.56
C VAL A 239 2.05 6.09 -7.86
N PHE A 240 0.86 6.62 -8.06
CA PHE A 240 -0.38 6.03 -7.60
C PHE A 240 -1.17 5.56 -8.82
N CYS A 241 -1.48 4.27 -8.87
CA CYS A 241 -2.31 3.71 -9.93
C CYS A 241 -3.64 3.21 -9.37
N ARG A 242 -4.70 3.39 -10.13
CA ARG A 242 -6.03 2.89 -9.84
C ARG A 242 -6.62 2.21 -11.09
N GLY A 243 -7.41 1.16 -10.91
CA GLY A 243 -8.04 0.44 -12.02
C GLY A 243 -9.08 1.27 -12.79
N ARG A 244 -9.23 0.94 -14.07
CA ARG A 244 -10.15 1.61 -15.01
C ARG A 244 -11.63 1.39 -14.67
N GLU A 245 -12.43 2.46 -14.74
CA GLU A 245 -13.85 2.39 -15.10
C GLU A 245 -14.01 2.82 -16.56
N ALA A 246 -14.61 1.99 -17.38
CA ALA A 246 -14.88 2.34 -18.77
C ALA A 246 -16.05 3.34 -18.85
N HIS A 247 -15.78 4.56 -19.27
CA HIS A 247 -16.82 5.47 -19.71
C HIS A 247 -17.32 5.00 -21.08
N GLN A 248 -18.52 4.45 -21.14
CA GLN A 248 -19.32 4.51 -22.35
C GLN A 248 -19.99 5.88 -22.36
N ARG A 249 -19.53 6.77 -23.24
CA ARG A 249 -20.39 7.84 -23.73
C ARG A 249 -21.42 7.15 -24.62
N GLY A 250 -22.68 7.11 -24.17
CA GLY A 250 -23.84 6.92 -25.01
C GLY A 250 -24.21 8.27 -25.59
#